data_d42c2eae047a76881875f86bfd660995
#
_entry.id   d42c2eae047a76881875f86bfd660995
#
_cell.length_a   1.000
_cell.length_b   1.000
_cell.length_c   1.000
_cell.angle_alpha   90.00
_cell.angle_beta   90.00
_cell.angle_gamma   90.00
#
_symmetry.space_group_name_H-M   'P 1'
#
loop_
_entity.id
_entity.type
_entity.pdbx_description
1 polymer ?
#
loop_
_entity_poly.entity_id
_entity_poly.type
_entity_poly.pdbx_seq_one_letter_code
_entity_poly.pdbx_strand_id
1 'polypeptide(L)'
;MTPRPYRCTDITACLSIFDSNVPTYFAPAERGDFERFLHEHAVPRAFQVIEVEGQVVACGGLWQCGDGSASLCWGMVERSRHRQGLGRALAVARLHQAEADPSVQRITLSTSQHTQGFYAGLGFQVVRVVADGHGAGIDAVEMQRVL
;
A
#
# COMPACT_ATOMS: atom_id res chain seq x y z
N MET A 1 -13.90 10.80 -0.67
CA MET A 1 -12.88 9.74 -0.72
C MET A 1 -11.49 10.25 -0.36
N THR A 2 -11.42 11.11 0.62
CA THR A 2 -10.13 11.64 1.08
C THR A 2 -9.57 10.74 2.17
N PRO A 3 -8.31 10.29 2.07
CA PRO A 3 -7.68 9.53 3.14
C PRO A 3 -7.59 10.35 4.43
N ARG A 4 -7.73 9.68 5.55
CA ARG A 4 -7.51 10.24 6.88
C ARG A 4 -6.45 9.44 7.65
N PRO A 5 -5.85 10.01 8.71
CA PRO A 5 -4.89 9.28 9.52
C PRO A 5 -5.50 8.02 10.15
N TYR A 6 -4.70 6.95 10.18
CA TYR A 6 -5.03 5.71 10.88
C TYR A 6 -5.10 5.97 12.40
N ARG A 7 -6.03 5.31 13.04
CA ARG A 7 -6.16 5.26 14.50
C ARG A 7 -6.09 3.81 14.97
N CYS A 8 -5.64 3.58 16.21
CA CYS A 8 -5.53 2.22 16.74
C CYS A 8 -6.84 1.44 16.67
N THR A 9 -7.97 2.13 16.72
CA THR A 9 -9.30 1.52 16.58
C THR A 9 -9.61 1.01 15.18
N ASP A 10 -8.80 1.37 14.17
CA ASP A 10 -8.97 0.91 12.79
C ASP A 10 -8.35 -0.46 12.53
N ILE A 11 -7.64 -1.05 13.50
CA ILE A 11 -6.87 -2.28 13.27
C ILE A 11 -7.72 -3.44 12.77
N THR A 12 -8.88 -3.67 13.38
CA THR A 12 -9.76 -4.76 12.98
C THR A 12 -10.23 -4.60 11.54
N ALA A 13 -10.58 -3.37 11.14
CA ALA A 13 -11.00 -3.08 9.78
C ALA A 13 -9.85 -3.30 8.78
N CYS A 14 -8.64 -2.85 9.11
CA CYS A 14 -7.48 -3.04 8.24
C CYS A 14 -7.13 -4.52 8.06
N LEU A 15 -7.17 -5.32 9.13
CA LEU A 15 -6.94 -6.75 9.03
C LEU A 15 -8.03 -7.44 8.21
N SER A 16 -9.28 -7.00 8.33
CA SER A 16 -10.37 -7.50 7.51
C SER A 16 -10.18 -7.19 6.03
N ILE A 17 -9.67 -6.00 5.70
CA ILE A 17 -9.32 -5.63 4.31
C ILE A 17 -8.24 -6.58 3.79
N PHE A 18 -7.19 -6.82 4.58
CA PHE A 18 -6.14 -7.77 4.22
C PHE A 18 -6.73 -9.14 3.92
N ASP A 19 -7.53 -9.67 4.83
CA ASP A 19 -8.13 -11.01 4.70
C ASP A 19 -8.99 -11.12 3.44
N SER A 20 -9.69 -10.05 3.05
CA SER A 20 -10.51 -10.04 1.83
C SER A 20 -9.68 -10.20 0.55
N ASN A 21 -8.39 -9.92 0.61
CA ASN A 21 -7.47 -9.98 -0.53
C ASN A 21 -6.61 -11.26 -0.55
N VAL A 22 -6.77 -12.12 0.43
CA VAL A 22 -6.08 -13.43 0.48
C VAL A 22 -6.93 -14.44 -0.28
N PRO A 23 -6.34 -15.35 -1.08
CA PRO A 23 -4.92 -15.52 -1.36
C PRO A 23 -4.43 -14.82 -2.64
N THR A 24 -5.28 -14.08 -3.33
CA THR A 24 -4.97 -13.57 -4.68
C THR A 24 -3.92 -12.45 -4.65
N TYR A 25 -4.11 -11.46 -3.78
CA TYR A 25 -3.26 -10.28 -3.72
C TYR A 25 -2.24 -10.32 -2.59
N PHE A 26 -2.54 -11.07 -1.54
CA PHE A 26 -1.64 -11.29 -0.41
C PHE A 26 -1.60 -12.76 -0.04
N ALA A 27 -0.42 -13.24 0.36
CA ALA A 27 -0.27 -14.58 0.91
C ALA A 27 -0.72 -14.59 2.38
N PRO A 28 -1.33 -15.69 2.86
CA PRO A 28 -1.72 -15.81 4.28
C PRO A 28 -0.57 -15.55 5.25
N ALA A 29 0.66 -15.93 4.87
CA ALA A 29 1.85 -15.77 5.71
C ALA A 29 2.23 -14.30 5.92
N GLU A 30 1.77 -13.37 5.09
CA GLU A 30 2.07 -11.96 5.24
C GLU A 30 1.22 -11.28 6.34
N ARG A 31 0.17 -11.93 6.82
CA ARG A 31 -0.76 -11.34 7.79
C ARG A 31 -0.09 -10.93 9.09
N GLY A 32 0.82 -11.77 9.60
CA GLY A 32 1.54 -11.46 10.83
C GLY A 32 2.42 -10.22 10.72
N ASP A 33 3.06 -10.04 9.57
CA ASP A 33 3.88 -8.86 9.31
C ASP A 33 3.03 -7.60 9.22
N PHE A 34 1.87 -7.67 8.59
CA PHE A 34 0.94 -6.55 8.52
C PHE A 34 0.39 -6.19 9.89
N GLU A 35 -0.01 -7.17 10.67
CA GLU A 35 -0.50 -6.92 12.03
C GLU A 35 0.57 -6.25 12.90
N ARG A 36 1.82 -6.71 12.82
CA ARG A 36 2.93 -6.08 13.53
C ARG A 36 3.16 -4.65 13.07
N PHE A 37 3.10 -4.40 11.75
CA PHE A 37 3.20 -3.05 11.21
C PHE A 37 2.12 -2.14 11.80
N LEU A 38 0.87 -2.61 11.86
CA LEU A 38 -0.23 -1.82 12.40
C LEU A 38 -0.01 -1.44 13.87
N HIS A 39 0.51 -2.37 14.67
CA HIS A 39 0.79 -2.12 16.08
C HIS A 39 2.00 -1.19 16.29
N GLU A 40 3.06 -1.36 15.52
CA GLU A 40 4.35 -0.74 15.82
C GLU A 40 4.61 0.53 14.98
N HIS A 41 4.09 0.60 13.75
CA HIS A 41 4.50 1.62 12.79
C HIS A 41 3.37 2.47 12.22
N ALA A 42 2.12 2.03 12.25
CA ALA A 42 1.04 2.74 11.56
C ALA A 42 0.85 4.17 12.09
N VAL A 43 0.79 4.36 13.39
CA VAL A 43 0.61 5.70 13.99
C VAL A 43 1.86 6.57 13.80
N PRO A 44 3.09 6.11 14.18
CA PRO A 44 4.28 6.94 14.00
C PRO A 44 4.59 7.29 12.54
N ARG A 45 4.19 6.43 11.60
CA ARG A 45 4.47 6.62 10.16
C ARG A 45 3.32 7.24 9.39
N ALA A 46 2.32 7.77 10.09
CA ALA A 46 1.17 8.45 9.48
C ALA A 46 0.45 7.58 8.43
N PHE A 47 0.24 6.31 8.75
CA PHE A 47 -0.55 5.40 7.93
C PHE A 47 -1.94 5.97 7.69
N GLN A 48 -2.49 5.77 6.49
CA GLN A 48 -3.76 6.37 6.10
C GLN A 48 -4.82 5.33 5.81
N VAL A 49 -6.07 5.71 6.03
CA VAL A 49 -7.24 4.90 5.71
C VAL A 49 -8.24 5.73 4.93
N ILE A 50 -9.08 5.07 4.14
CA ILE A 50 -10.24 5.69 3.50
C ILE A 50 -11.49 5.06 4.11
N GLU A 51 -12.39 5.93 4.56
CA GLU A 51 -13.65 5.55 5.17
C GLU A 51 -14.80 5.92 4.23
N VAL A 52 -15.71 4.99 4.00
CA VAL A 52 -16.91 5.20 3.21
C VAL A 52 -18.09 4.74 4.03
N GLU A 53 -19.03 5.64 4.27
CA GLU A 53 -20.24 5.36 5.04
C GLU A 53 -19.97 4.73 6.42
N GLY A 54 -18.95 5.26 7.10
CA GLY A 54 -18.58 4.79 8.43
C GLY A 54 -17.73 3.53 8.45
N GLN A 55 -17.37 2.98 7.29
CA GLN A 55 -16.51 1.78 7.19
C GLN A 55 -15.17 2.09 6.57
N VAL A 56 -14.09 1.63 7.19
CA VAL A 56 -12.75 1.69 6.62
C VAL A 56 -12.66 0.63 5.52
N VAL A 57 -12.42 1.06 4.29
CA VAL A 57 -12.44 0.20 3.09
C VAL A 57 -11.12 0.17 2.33
N ALA A 58 -10.16 1.00 2.72
CA ALA A 58 -8.83 1.04 2.10
C ALA A 58 -7.82 1.55 3.12
N CYS A 59 -6.58 1.15 2.96
CA CYS A 59 -5.48 1.63 3.80
C CYS A 59 -4.17 1.60 3.02
N GLY A 60 -3.20 2.39 3.47
CA GLY A 60 -1.88 2.41 2.86
C GLY A 60 -0.97 3.45 3.49
N GLY A 61 0.32 3.24 3.36
CA GLY A 61 1.31 4.11 3.95
C GLY A 61 2.43 4.52 3.03
N LEU A 62 3.25 5.42 3.55
CA LEU A 62 4.46 5.91 2.91
C LEU A 62 5.59 5.81 3.93
N TRP A 63 6.59 5.01 3.62
CA TRP A 63 7.74 4.80 4.49
C TRP A 63 8.94 5.55 3.95
N GLN A 64 9.44 6.52 4.70
CA GLN A 64 10.64 7.24 4.32
C GLN A 64 11.88 6.43 4.69
N CYS A 65 12.75 6.18 3.70
CA CYS A 65 13.90 5.29 3.86
C CYS A 65 15.17 6.01 4.28
N GLY A 66 15.19 7.34 4.27
CA GLY A 66 16.35 8.14 4.69
C GLY A 66 17.48 8.24 3.67
N ASP A 67 17.33 7.67 2.49
CA ASP A 67 18.33 7.65 1.40
C ASP A 67 17.85 8.40 0.16
N GLY A 68 16.88 9.28 0.31
CA GLY A 68 16.24 9.98 -0.81
C GLY A 68 15.08 9.22 -1.43
N SER A 69 14.75 8.04 -0.93
CA SER A 69 13.59 7.29 -1.37
C SER A 69 12.50 7.24 -0.30
N ALA A 70 11.27 7.07 -0.76
CA ALA A 70 10.12 6.74 0.08
C ALA A 70 9.40 5.55 -0.55
N SER A 71 8.93 4.64 0.27
CA SER A 71 8.28 3.41 -0.21
C SER A 71 6.80 3.45 0.09
N LEU A 72 5.97 3.17 -0.92
CA LEU A 72 4.56 2.89 -0.68
C LEU A 72 4.46 1.51 -0.04
N CYS A 73 3.77 1.42 1.08
CA CYS A 73 3.65 0.18 1.83
C CYS A 73 2.21 -0.14 2.21
N TRP A 74 1.90 -1.42 2.23
CA TRP A 74 0.64 -1.98 2.69
C TRP A 74 -0.60 -1.31 2.10
N GLY A 75 -0.51 -0.91 0.83
CA GLY A 75 -1.65 -0.35 0.10
C GLY A 75 -2.63 -1.45 -0.29
N MET A 76 -3.89 -1.31 0.11
CA MET A 76 -4.93 -2.29 -0.19
C MET A 76 -6.32 -1.68 -0.12
N VAL A 77 -7.22 -2.25 -0.91
CA VAL A 77 -8.64 -1.91 -0.92
C VAL A 77 -9.43 -3.18 -0.62
N GLU A 78 -10.49 -3.07 0.17
CA GLU A 78 -11.39 -4.18 0.43
C GLU A 78 -11.84 -4.79 -0.90
N ARG A 79 -11.78 -6.12 -1.02
CA ARG A 79 -11.93 -6.80 -2.30
C ARG A 79 -13.23 -6.49 -3.04
N SER A 80 -14.32 -6.40 -2.31
CA SER A 80 -15.62 -6.09 -2.91
C SER A 80 -15.73 -4.66 -3.43
N ARG A 81 -14.76 -3.81 -3.11
CA ARG A 81 -14.74 -2.42 -3.53
C ARG A 81 -13.65 -2.10 -4.54
N HIS A 82 -13.04 -3.11 -5.14
CA HIS A 82 -12.08 -2.93 -6.21
C HIS A 82 -12.76 -2.28 -7.42
N ARG A 83 -11.97 -1.56 -8.23
CA ARG A 83 -12.39 -0.89 -9.46
C ARG A 83 -13.41 0.25 -9.24
N GLN A 84 -13.42 0.85 -8.05
CA GLN A 84 -14.27 2.00 -7.73
C GLN A 84 -13.47 3.29 -7.56
N GLY A 85 -12.18 3.29 -7.90
CA GLY A 85 -11.32 4.45 -7.78
C GLY A 85 -10.70 4.67 -6.41
N LEU A 86 -10.95 3.80 -5.44
CA LEU A 86 -10.41 3.90 -4.08
C LEU A 86 -8.89 3.70 -4.07
N GLY A 87 -8.39 2.71 -4.80
CA GLY A 87 -6.96 2.46 -4.91
C GLY A 87 -6.22 3.63 -5.52
N ARG A 88 -6.81 4.26 -6.55
CA ARG A 88 -6.25 5.44 -7.18
C ARG A 88 -6.23 6.63 -6.23
N ALA A 89 -7.32 6.89 -5.53
CA ALA A 89 -7.40 7.99 -4.55
C ALA A 89 -6.34 7.83 -3.47
N LEU A 90 -6.18 6.61 -2.95
CA LEU A 90 -5.18 6.30 -1.94
C LEU A 90 -3.75 6.50 -2.47
N ALA A 91 -3.46 5.99 -3.67
CA ALA A 91 -2.14 6.11 -4.28
C ALA A 91 -1.80 7.58 -4.58
N VAL A 92 -2.71 8.33 -5.17
CA VAL A 92 -2.50 9.75 -5.50
C VAL A 92 -2.22 10.57 -4.24
N ALA A 93 -2.94 10.32 -3.15
CA ALA A 93 -2.70 11.02 -1.88
C ALA A 93 -1.29 10.75 -1.35
N ARG A 94 -0.82 9.50 -1.43
CA ARG A 94 0.54 9.13 -1.00
C ARG A 94 1.61 9.72 -1.91
N LEU A 95 1.36 9.76 -3.23
CA LEU A 95 2.28 10.38 -4.17
C LEU A 95 2.43 11.87 -3.89
N HIS A 96 1.32 12.57 -3.66
CA HIS A 96 1.36 14.00 -3.30
C HIS A 96 2.14 14.23 -2.00
N GLN A 97 1.97 13.36 -1.02
CA GLN A 97 2.70 13.43 0.24
C GLN A 97 4.21 13.29 0.00
N ALA A 98 4.62 12.35 -0.83
CA ALA A 98 6.02 12.15 -1.17
C ALA A 98 6.58 13.32 -1.97
N GLU A 99 5.84 13.82 -2.95
CA GLU A 99 6.25 14.95 -3.78
C GLU A 99 6.42 16.24 -2.98
N ALA A 100 5.67 16.40 -1.89
CA ALA A 100 5.75 17.58 -1.02
C ALA A 100 7.02 17.57 -0.13
N ASP A 101 7.71 16.44 -0.03
CA ASP A 101 8.93 16.32 0.77
C ASP A 101 10.15 16.50 -0.13
N PRO A 102 10.90 17.62 0.01
CA PRO A 102 12.05 17.89 -0.87
C PRO A 102 13.20 16.90 -0.69
N SER A 103 13.23 16.13 0.39
CA SER A 103 14.25 15.10 0.60
C SER A 103 13.98 13.83 -0.20
N VAL A 104 12.77 13.65 -0.72
CA VAL A 104 12.39 12.47 -1.49
C VAL A 104 12.64 12.70 -2.97
N GLN A 105 13.53 11.89 -3.55
CA GLN A 105 13.91 11.97 -4.96
C GLN A 105 13.30 10.88 -5.81
N ARG A 106 12.88 9.76 -5.18
CA ARG A 106 12.22 8.66 -5.86
C ARG A 106 11.25 7.95 -4.91
N ILE A 107 10.25 7.33 -5.50
CA ILE A 107 9.26 6.54 -4.79
C ILE A 107 9.42 5.09 -5.24
N THR A 108 9.46 4.16 -4.29
CA THR A 108 9.57 2.74 -4.54
C THR A 108 8.37 1.99 -4.01
N LEU A 109 8.14 0.80 -4.53
CA LEU A 109 7.13 -0.11 -4.00
C LEU A 109 7.46 -1.55 -4.41
N SER A 110 6.87 -2.50 -3.70
CA SER A 110 6.84 -3.90 -4.11
C SER A 110 5.37 -4.31 -4.22
N THR A 111 5.00 -4.82 -5.38
CA THR A 111 3.63 -5.25 -5.66
C THR A 111 3.64 -6.64 -6.27
N SER A 112 2.56 -7.06 -6.91
CA SER A 112 2.47 -8.34 -7.57
C SER A 112 2.17 -8.19 -9.06
N GLN A 113 2.25 -9.30 -9.81
CA GLN A 113 1.86 -9.35 -11.21
C GLN A 113 0.40 -8.94 -11.43
N HIS A 114 -0.44 -9.03 -10.40
CA HIS A 114 -1.87 -8.66 -10.49
C HIS A 114 -2.10 -7.16 -10.46
N THR A 115 -1.18 -6.39 -9.90
CA THR A 115 -1.35 -4.95 -9.65
C THR A 115 -0.25 -4.08 -10.27
N GLN A 116 0.79 -4.69 -10.87
CA GLN A 116 1.86 -3.91 -11.49
C GLN A 116 1.37 -2.96 -12.59
N GLY A 117 0.36 -3.35 -13.37
CA GLY A 117 -0.21 -2.50 -14.41
C GLY A 117 -0.86 -1.24 -13.86
N PHE A 118 -1.49 -1.32 -12.69
CA PHE A 118 -2.05 -0.17 -12.01
C PHE A 118 -0.97 0.87 -11.68
N TYR A 119 0.15 0.43 -11.12
CA TYR A 119 1.24 1.32 -10.77
C TYR A 119 2.01 1.81 -12.00
N ALA A 120 2.11 1.00 -13.04
CA ALA A 120 2.69 1.46 -14.31
C ALA A 120 1.90 2.64 -14.86
N GLY A 121 0.57 2.62 -14.75
CA GLY A 121 -0.29 3.74 -15.13
C GLY A 121 -0.08 5.01 -14.31
N LEU A 122 0.55 4.90 -13.15
CA LEU A 122 0.91 6.04 -12.30
C LEU A 122 2.38 6.48 -12.47
N GLY A 123 3.06 5.97 -13.48
CA GLY A 123 4.42 6.39 -13.81
C GLY A 123 5.53 5.54 -13.20
N PHE A 124 5.20 4.42 -12.58
CA PHE A 124 6.19 3.50 -12.03
C PHE A 124 6.73 2.57 -13.10
N GLN A 125 8.01 2.23 -12.97
CA GLN A 125 8.69 1.27 -13.84
C GLN A 125 9.18 0.08 -13.03
N VAL A 126 9.09 -1.12 -13.63
CA VAL A 126 9.58 -2.34 -13.00
C VAL A 126 11.11 -2.32 -13.01
N VAL A 127 11.72 -2.54 -11.84
CA VAL A 127 13.17 -2.64 -11.71
C VAL A 127 13.63 -4.06 -11.39
N ARG A 128 12.77 -4.90 -10.83
CA ARG A 128 13.10 -6.28 -10.48
C ARG A 128 11.83 -7.10 -10.29
N VAL A 129 11.89 -8.38 -10.66
CA VAL A 129 10.83 -9.36 -10.38
C VAL A 129 11.44 -10.56 -9.69
N VAL A 130 10.87 -10.95 -8.56
CA VAL A 130 11.26 -12.18 -7.85
C VAL A 130 10.07 -13.12 -7.87
N ALA A 131 10.20 -14.25 -8.57
CA ALA A 131 9.15 -15.25 -8.64
C ALA A 131 8.78 -15.74 -7.25
N ASP A 132 7.48 -15.78 -6.96
CA ASP A 132 6.94 -16.17 -5.65
C ASP A 132 7.49 -15.37 -4.47
N GLY A 133 8.00 -14.15 -4.71
CA GLY A 133 8.65 -13.34 -3.68
C GLY A 133 7.73 -12.90 -2.54
N HIS A 134 6.41 -12.83 -2.76
CA HIS A 134 5.41 -12.54 -1.73
C HIS A 134 4.70 -13.79 -1.21
N GLY A 135 4.98 -14.93 -1.80
CA GLY A 135 4.35 -16.20 -1.48
C GLY A 135 4.07 -17.00 -2.74
N ALA A 136 3.64 -18.26 -2.58
CA ALA A 136 3.37 -19.13 -3.71
C ALA A 136 2.34 -18.50 -4.67
N GLY A 137 2.71 -18.34 -5.94
CA GLY A 137 1.87 -17.75 -6.97
C GLY A 137 1.77 -16.23 -6.94
N ILE A 138 2.48 -15.55 -6.02
CA ILE A 138 2.50 -14.09 -5.92
C ILE A 138 3.93 -13.60 -6.05
N ASP A 139 4.27 -13.05 -7.22
CA ASP A 139 5.60 -12.53 -7.49
C ASP A 139 5.82 -11.20 -6.73
N ALA A 140 7.07 -10.95 -6.34
CA ALA A 140 7.46 -9.63 -5.86
C ALA A 140 7.92 -8.80 -7.06
N VAL A 141 7.12 -7.83 -7.44
CA VAL A 141 7.43 -6.90 -8.53
C VAL A 141 7.87 -5.58 -7.89
N GLU A 142 9.17 -5.32 -7.95
CA GLU A 142 9.74 -4.09 -7.41
C GLU A 142 9.70 -3.01 -8.47
N MET A 143 9.14 -1.85 -8.11
CA MET A 143 8.93 -0.74 -9.03
C MET A 143 9.44 0.56 -8.43
N GLN A 144 9.75 1.52 -9.30
CA GLN A 144 10.15 2.87 -8.87
C GLN A 144 9.60 3.95 -9.80
N ARG A 145 9.44 5.13 -9.24
CA ARG A 145 9.15 6.37 -9.97
C ARG A 145 10.11 7.45 -9.50
N VAL A 146 10.89 8.00 -10.42
CA VAL A 146 11.81 9.11 -10.14
C VAL A 146 11.00 10.41 -10.17
N LEU A 147 11.18 11.26 -9.19
CA LEU A 147 10.50 12.55 -9.09
C LEU A 147 11.21 13.66 -9.84
#